data_254042c046798f02fedbb15651c1659b
#
_entry.id   254042c046798f02fedbb15651c1659b
#
_cell.length_a   1.000
_cell.length_b   1.000
_cell.length_c   1.000
_cell.angle_alpha   90.00
_cell.angle_beta   90.00
_cell.angle_gamma   90.00
#
_symmetry.space_group_name_H-M   'P 1'
#
loop_
_entity.id
_entity.type
_entity.pdbx_description
1 polymer ?
#
loop_
_entity_poly.entity_id
_entity_poly.type
_entity_poly.pdbx_seq_one_letter_code
_entity_poly.pdbx_strand_id
1 'polypeptide(L)'
;MNELDFVSDDIPNEVQKYDSEIKQLEVGKSGKVGILEIELKQGNNKTTITKQFSQVPLQIQRAVYPEESIPEMAYLYIISPSGGILQGDRYKIDVTLKNNAISHITTQGATRIYSMNSNFASQITNITVDDNCYLEYIPDQIIPYQNSRYYQKVNLNIHDK
;
A
#
# COMPACT_ATOMS: atom_id res chain seq x y z
N MET A 1 9.55 -2.71 -18.62
CA MET A 1 8.40 -1.91 -18.17
C MET A 1 8.99 -0.86 -17.25
N ASN A 2 8.89 0.41 -17.60
CA ASN A 2 9.43 1.47 -16.75
C ASN A 2 8.65 1.49 -15.43
N GLU A 3 9.32 1.68 -14.28
CA GLU A 3 8.71 1.73 -12.95
C GLU A 3 7.60 2.80 -12.82
N LEU A 4 7.48 3.72 -13.77
CA LEU A 4 6.48 4.78 -13.80
C LEU A 4 5.22 4.44 -14.62
N ASP A 5 5.27 3.40 -15.49
CA ASP A 5 4.17 3.08 -16.39
C ASP A 5 2.90 2.58 -15.68
N PHE A 6 3.04 2.03 -14.45
CA PHE A 6 1.89 1.53 -13.70
C PHE A 6 1.04 2.63 -13.02
N VAL A 7 1.49 3.86 -13.06
CA VAL A 7 0.86 4.97 -12.32
C VAL A 7 0.02 5.88 -13.22
N SER A 8 0.27 5.88 -14.53
CA SER A 8 -0.35 6.85 -15.45
C SER A 8 -1.78 6.51 -15.86
N ASP A 9 -2.11 5.22 -16.00
CA ASP A 9 -3.35 4.81 -16.67
C ASP A 9 -4.60 4.90 -15.77
N ASP A 10 -4.44 5.02 -14.46
CA ASP A 10 -5.53 5.00 -13.47
C ASP A 10 -5.82 6.35 -12.81
N ILE A 11 -5.09 7.42 -13.20
CA ILE A 11 -5.23 8.73 -12.54
C ILE A 11 -6.22 9.61 -13.31
N PRO A 12 -7.26 10.17 -12.63
CA PRO A 12 -8.21 11.07 -13.26
C PRO A 12 -7.56 12.33 -13.85
N ASN A 13 -8.09 12.82 -14.98
CA ASN A 13 -7.59 14.02 -15.68
C ASN A 13 -7.54 15.26 -14.75
N GLU A 14 -8.45 15.37 -13.79
CA GLU A 14 -8.52 16.45 -12.80
C GLU A 14 -7.29 16.48 -11.89
N VAL A 15 -6.65 15.32 -11.70
CA VAL A 15 -5.43 15.18 -10.90
C VAL A 15 -4.21 15.28 -11.78
N GLN A 16 -4.25 14.71 -12.98
CA GLN A 16 -3.15 14.75 -13.96
C GLN A 16 -2.73 16.19 -14.33
N LYS A 17 -3.66 17.15 -14.32
CA LYS A 17 -3.34 18.57 -14.56
C LYS A 17 -2.31 19.17 -13.61
N TYR A 18 -2.07 18.53 -12.47
CA TYR A 18 -1.04 18.92 -11.49
C TYR A 18 0.27 18.19 -11.72
N ASP A 19 0.33 17.26 -12.69
CA ASP A 19 1.56 16.55 -13.00
C ASP A 19 2.57 17.54 -13.60
N SER A 20 3.72 17.62 -12.95
CA SER A 20 4.85 18.41 -13.40
C SER A 20 6.10 17.54 -13.30
N GLU A 21 7.02 17.74 -14.22
CA GLU A 21 8.26 16.98 -14.25
C GLU A 21 8.97 17.06 -12.90
N ILE A 22 9.11 15.93 -12.21
CA ILE A 22 9.82 15.84 -10.97
C ILE A 22 11.23 15.36 -11.29
N LYS A 23 12.21 16.20 -11.05
CA LYS A 23 13.58 15.70 -10.94
C LYS A 23 13.63 14.79 -9.73
N GLN A 24 13.93 13.50 -9.95
CA GLN A 24 14.20 12.58 -8.84
C GLN A 24 15.28 13.18 -7.93
N LEU A 25 14.91 13.39 -6.68
CA LEU A 25 15.80 13.99 -5.70
C LEU A 25 16.40 12.88 -4.84
N GLU A 26 17.57 13.15 -4.26
CA GLU A 26 18.34 12.27 -3.37
C GLU A 26 17.51 11.69 -2.20
N VAL A 27 18.02 10.67 -1.53
CA VAL A 27 17.37 10.02 -0.38
C VAL A 27 16.87 11.04 0.65
N GLY A 28 15.57 11.00 0.97
CA GLY A 28 14.92 11.93 1.90
C GLY A 28 14.12 13.07 1.24
N LYS A 29 14.15 13.19 -0.10
CA LYS A 29 13.43 14.23 -0.84
C LYS A 29 12.14 13.68 -1.51
N SER A 30 11.30 14.59 -2.03
CA SER A 30 10.01 14.31 -2.68
C SER A 30 10.15 13.49 -3.98
N GLY A 31 9.06 12.87 -4.45
CA GLY A 31 9.02 12.15 -5.73
C GLY A 31 9.50 10.70 -5.66
N LYS A 32 9.20 9.99 -4.58
CA LYS A 32 9.56 8.57 -4.43
C LYS A 32 8.54 7.66 -5.07
N VAL A 33 9.04 6.58 -5.68
CA VAL A 33 8.22 5.45 -6.10
C VAL A 33 8.36 4.34 -5.07
N GLY A 34 7.29 4.11 -4.28
CA GLY A 34 7.23 3.05 -3.29
C GLY A 34 6.40 1.89 -3.79
N ILE A 35 6.92 0.67 -3.69
CA ILE A 35 6.22 -0.55 -4.10
C ILE A 35 6.21 -1.53 -2.95
N LEU A 36 5.06 -2.15 -2.71
CA LEU A 36 4.91 -3.27 -1.80
C LEU A 36 4.08 -4.35 -2.49
N GLU A 37 4.65 -5.51 -2.68
CA GLU A 37 3.93 -6.68 -3.19
C GLU A 37 4.05 -7.82 -2.20
N ILE A 38 2.91 -8.39 -1.78
CA ILE A 38 2.87 -9.52 -0.85
C ILE A 38 1.87 -10.57 -1.32
N GLU A 39 2.27 -11.83 -1.15
CA GLU A 39 1.38 -12.99 -1.29
C GLU A 39 1.33 -13.74 0.05
N LEU A 40 0.12 -14.01 0.51
CA LEU A 40 -0.16 -14.73 1.76
C LEU A 40 -0.79 -16.07 1.45
N LYS A 41 -0.36 -17.11 2.18
CA LYS A 41 -0.97 -18.46 2.13
C LYS A 41 -1.05 -19.04 3.54
N GLN A 42 -2.09 -19.82 3.77
CA GLN A 42 -2.12 -20.67 4.94
C GLN A 42 -1.22 -21.90 4.72
N GLY A 43 -0.39 -22.19 5.72
CA GLY A 43 0.45 -23.38 5.79
C GLY A 43 0.79 -23.70 7.25
N ASN A 44 0.84 -24.98 7.61
CA ASN A 44 1.10 -25.41 8.99
C ASN A 44 0.22 -24.72 10.05
N ASN A 45 -1.07 -24.61 9.77
CA ASN A 45 -2.08 -23.97 10.63
C ASN A 45 -1.85 -22.48 10.91
N LYS A 46 -1.09 -21.78 10.07
CA LYS A 46 -0.91 -20.31 10.16
C LYS A 46 -0.80 -19.69 8.76
N THR A 47 -1.31 -18.48 8.63
CA THR A 47 -1.09 -17.67 7.43
C THR A 47 0.31 -17.07 7.47
N THR A 48 1.06 -17.19 6.39
CA THR A 48 2.43 -16.66 6.26
C THR A 48 2.61 -15.89 4.96
N ILE A 49 3.57 -14.98 4.95
CA ILE A 49 4.00 -14.32 3.71
C ILE A 49 4.84 -15.32 2.92
N THR A 50 4.38 -15.68 1.72
CA THR A 50 5.07 -16.62 0.81
C THR A 50 5.86 -15.91 -0.29
N LYS A 51 5.47 -14.67 -0.63
CA LYS A 51 6.23 -13.79 -1.52
C LYS A 51 6.20 -12.38 -0.97
N GLN A 52 7.31 -11.68 -1.09
CA GLN A 52 7.44 -10.29 -0.68
C GLN A 52 8.40 -9.55 -1.60
N PHE A 53 7.98 -8.38 -2.06
CA PHE A 53 8.85 -7.38 -2.64
C PHE A 53 8.55 -6.02 -2.00
N SER A 54 9.58 -5.28 -1.66
CA SER A 54 9.44 -3.95 -1.04
C SER A 54 10.44 -2.99 -1.64
N GLN A 55 9.95 -1.84 -2.09
CA GLN A 55 10.76 -0.69 -2.53
C GLN A 55 10.44 0.50 -1.64
N VAL A 56 11.49 1.09 -1.08
CA VAL A 56 11.39 2.25 -0.16
C VAL A 56 10.57 3.39 -0.80
N PRO A 57 9.65 4.04 -0.06
CA PRO A 57 9.53 3.98 1.40
C PRO A 57 8.58 2.90 1.96
N LEU A 58 7.96 2.10 1.13
CA LEU A 58 7.05 1.06 1.60
C LEU A 58 7.82 -0.18 2.09
N GLN A 59 7.45 -0.64 3.27
CA GLN A 59 7.98 -1.85 3.90
C GLN A 59 6.86 -2.60 4.62
N ILE A 60 7.08 -3.88 4.89
CA ILE A 60 6.20 -4.68 5.72
C ILE A 60 7.00 -5.40 6.79
N GLN A 61 6.45 -5.47 8.00
CA GLN A 61 7.06 -6.20 9.08
C GLN A 61 6.74 -7.70 9.02
N ARG A 62 7.49 -8.48 9.78
CA ARG A 62 7.19 -9.89 10.00
C ARG A 62 5.78 -10.05 10.60
N ALA A 63 5.04 -11.05 10.11
CA ALA A 63 3.73 -11.39 10.66
C ALA A 63 3.79 -11.71 12.16
N VAL A 64 2.82 -11.18 12.89
CA VAL A 64 2.58 -11.51 14.30
C VAL A 64 1.19 -12.14 14.45
N TYR A 65 0.94 -12.86 15.52
CA TYR A 65 -0.29 -13.63 15.76
C TYR A 65 -0.81 -13.36 17.17
N PRO A 66 -1.38 -12.15 17.40
CA PRO A 66 -1.79 -11.73 18.74
C PRO A 66 -3.16 -12.26 19.16
N GLU A 67 -3.97 -12.74 18.19
CA GLU A 67 -5.36 -13.14 18.43
C GLU A 67 -5.43 -14.62 18.82
N GLU A 68 -5.70 -14.89 20.08
CA GLU A 68 -5.78 -16.26 20.60
C GLU A 68 -7.01 -17.03 20.09
N SER A 69 -8.09 -16.32 19.73
CA SER A 69 -9.32 -16.92 19.19
C SER A 69 -9.19 -17.34 17.73
N ILE A 70 -8.25 -16.74 16.99
CA ILE A 70 -7.95 -17.04 15.59
C ILE A 70 -6.42 -17.14 15.42
N PRO A 71 -5.79 -18.19 15.97
CA PRO A 71 -4.32 -18.27 16.03
C PRO A 71 -3.63 -18.40 14.67
N GLU A 72 -4.37 -18.71 13.62
CA GLU A 72 -3.89 -18.75 12.23
C GLU A 72 -3.85 -17.38 11.54
N MET A 73 -4.51 -16.34 12.10
CA MET A 73 -4.61 -15.02 11.50
C MET A 73 -3.29 -14.26 11.58
N ALA A 74 -2.74 -13.92 10.43
CA ALA A 74 -1.53 -13.10 10.34
C ALA A 74 -1.87 -11.61 10.46
N TYR A 75 -1.30 -10.94 11.45
CA TYR A 75 -1.33 -9.48 11.57
C TYR A 75 -0.10 -8.87 10.94
N LEU A 76 -0.31 -7.96 10.00
CA LEU A 76 0.74 -7.34 9.22
C LEU A 76 0.65 -5.82 9.33
N TYR A 77 1.81 -5.18 9.50
CA TYR A 77 1.93 -3.73 9.58
C TYR A 77 2.70 -3.21 8.37
N ILE A 78 2.02 -2.42 7.52
CA ILE A 78 2.67 -1.67 6.46
C ILE A 78 3.33 -0.44 7.10
N ILE A 79 4.63 -0.27 6.83
CA ILE A 79 5.43 0.80 7.38
C ILE A 79 5.91 1.70 6.25
N SER A 80 5.80 3.00 6.47
CA SER A 80 6.44 4.01 5.65
C SER A 80 7.29 4.94 6.54
N PRO A 81 8.59 4.72 6.64
CA PRO A 81 9.46 5.48 7.52
C PRO A 81 9.68 6.94 7.09
N SER A 82 9.06 7.38 5.99
CA SER A 82 9.23 8.73 5.44
C SER A 82 8.51 9.84 6.22
N GLY A 83 7.83 9.52 7.31
CA GLY A 83 7.07 10.50 8.11
C GLY A 83 5.77 11.00 7.49
N GLY A 84 5.54 10.78 6.21
CA GLY A 84 4.34 11.13 5.45
C GLY A 84 4.58 11.18 3.95
N ILE A 85 3.52 11.47 3.20
CA ILE A 85 3.51 11.52 1.75
C ILE A 85 3.83 12.93 1.27
N LEU A 86 4.76 13.04 0.34
CA LEU A 86 5.25 14.29 -0.23
C LEU A 86 4.79 14.44 -1.69
N GLN A 87 4.94 15.65 -2.22
CA GLN A 87 4.65 15.92 -3.63
C GLN A 87 5.44 15.00 -4.55
N GLY A 88 4.75 14.45 -5.55
CA GLY A 88 5.35 13.53 -6.52
C GLY A 88 5.56 12.10 -6.04
N ASP A 89 5.25 11.78 -4.79
CA ASP A 89 5.29 10.39 -4.34
C ASP A 89 4.25 9.54 -5.08
N ARG A 90 4.66 8.34 -5.50
CA ARG A 90 3.82 7.35 -6.19
C ARG A 90 3.96 6.02 -5.49
N TYR A 91 2.88 5.54 -4.90
CA TYR A 91 2.88 4.28 -4.14
C TYR A 91 1.99 3.25 -4.80
N LYS A 92 2.49 2.02 -4.85
CA LYS A 92 1.75 0.84 -5.28
C LYS A 92 1.81 -0.23 -4.20
N ILE A 93 0.65 -0.78 -3.85
CA ILE A 93 0.52 -1.86 -2.87
C ILE A 93 -0.30 -2.96 -3.52
N ASP A 94 0.29 -4.14 -3.68
CA ASP A 94 -0.37 -5.34 -4.18
C ASP A 94 -0.43 -6.38 -3.06
N VAL A 95 -1.64 -6.81 -2.71
CA VAL A 95 -1.91 -7.81 -1.68
C VAL A 95 -2.67 -8.96 -2.30
N THR A 96 -2.16 -10.18 -2.16
CA THR A 96 -2.83 -11.38 -2.65
C THR A 96 -2.94 -12.41 -1.54
N LEU A 97 -4.16 -12.87 -1.27
CA LEU A 97 -4.45 -13.96 -0.34
C LEU A 97 -4.86 -15.21 -1.12
N LYS A 98 -4.24 -16.36 -0.78
CA LYS A 98 -4.49 -17.66 -1.40
C LYS A 98 -4.56 -18.77 -0.36
N ASN A 99 -5.12 -19.91 -0.74
CA ASN A 99 -5.09 -21.14 0.05
C ASN A 99 -5.56 -20.94 1.49
N ASN A 100 -6.80 -20.48 1.66
CA ASN A 100 -7.45 -20.26 2.95
C ASN A 100 -6.69 -19.27 3.88
N ALA A 101 -5.92 -18.37 3.34
CA ALA A 101 -5.21 -17.37 4.13
C ALA A 101 -6.17 -16.45 4.89
N ILE A 102 -5.85 -16.18 6.15
CA ILE A 102 -6.61 -15.27 7.02
C ILE A 102 -5.64 -14.20 7.52
N SER A 103 -5.92 -12.92 7.25
CA SER A 103 -5.00 -11.85 7.60
C SER A 103 -5.70 -10.57 8.02
N HIS A 104 -5.10 -9.87 8.97
CA HIS A 104 -5.36 -8.48 9.30
C HIS A 104 -4.18 -7.63 8.82
N ILE A 105 -4.44 -6.65 7.96
CA ILE A 105 -3.41 -5.74 7.42
C ILE A 105 -3.77 -4.31 7.79
N THR A 106 -2.85 -3.63 8.44
CA THR A 106 -2.99 -2.24 8.87
C THR A 106 -1.71 -1.45 8.58
N THR A 107 -1.71 -0.15 8.87
CA THR A 107 -0.51 0.70 8.84
C THR A 107 0.06 0.90 10.24
N GLN A 108 1.30 1.32 10.34
CA GLN A 108 1.97 1.59 11.63
C GLN A 108 1.31 2.76 12.39
N GLY A 109 0.60 3.63 11.69
CA GLY A 109 -0.07 4.80 12.22
C GLY A 109 -0.65 5.67 11.11
N ALA A 110 -1.19 6.82 11.47
CA ALA A 110 -1.85 7.73 10.53
C ALA A 110 -0.92 8.18 9.39
N THR A 111 -1.45 8.16 8.17
CA THR A 111 -0.74 8.62 6.97
C THR A 111 -0.92 10.14 6.81
N ARG A 112 0.14 10.90 7.01
CA ARG A 112 0.13 12.36 6.80
C ARG A 112 0.38 12.66 5.33
N ILE A 113 -0.45 13.56 4.76
CA ILE A 113 -0.24 14.07 3.40
C ILE A 113 0.20 15.52 3.53
N TYR A 114 1.45 15.79 3.23
CA TYR A 114 2.01 17.13 3.37
C TYR A 114 1.52 18.11 2.31
N SER A 115 1.64 19.41 2.59
CA SER A 115 1.34 20.49 1.64
C SER A 115 2.19 20.37 0.38
N MET A 116 1.59 20.67 -0.78
CA MET A 116 2.23 20.56 -2.09
C MET A 116 2.07 21.86 -2.85
N ASN A 117 3.16 22.43 -3.32
CA ASN A 117 3.17 23.64 -4.15
C ASN A 117 3.20 23.31 -5.65
N SER A 118 3.68 22.13 -5.99
CA SER A 118 3.68 21.58 -7.36
C SER A 118 3.34 20.10 -7.30
N ASN A 119 2.93 19.51 -8.43
CA ASN A 119 2.62 18.08 -8.54
C ASN A 119 1.57 17.58 -7.54
N PHE A 120 1.37 16.28 -7.46
CA PHE A 120 0.47 15.56 -6.57
C PHE A 120 1.14 14.26 -6.11
N ALA A 121 0.58 13.59 -5.13
CA ALA A 121 0.96 12.23 -4.76
C ALA A 121 -0.18 11.25 -5.04
N SER A 122 0.16 9.98 -5.26
CA SER A 122 -0.84 8.93 -5.47
C SER A 122 -0.48 7.62 -4.78
N GLN A 123 -1.52 6.87 -4.44
CA GLN A 123 -1.40 5.49 -3.98
C GLN A 123 -2.46 4.62 -4.65
N ILE A 124 -2.02 3.57 -5.31
CA ILE A 124 -2.88 2.53 -5.87
C ILE A 124 -2.69 1.26 -5.06
N THR A 125 -3.77 0.73 -4.53
CA THR A 125 -3.78 -0.51 -3.76
C THR A 125 -4.62 -1.54 -4.50
N ASN A 126 -4.03 -2.66 -4.88
CA ASN A 126 -4.71 -3.79 -5.50
C ASN A 126 -4.78 -4.95 -4.51
N ILE A 127 -5.98 -5.42 -4.24
CA ILE A 127 -6.22 -6.51 -3.30
C ILE A 127 -6.92 -7.63 -4.05
N THR A 128 -6.33 -8.82 -4.03
CA THR A 128 -6.93 -10.05 -4.55
C THR A 128 -7.14 -11.02 -3.41
N VAL A 129 -8.36 -11.46 -3.23
CA VAL A 129 -8.74 -12.44 -2.20
C VAL A 129 -9.33 -13.65 -2.90
N ASP A 130 -8.59 -14.76 -2.90
CA ASP A 130 -9.02 -16.03 -3.49
C ASP A 130 -10.06 -16.74 -2.60
N ASP A 131 -10.67 -17.79 -3.13
CA ASP A 131 -11.68 -18.59 -2.46
C ASP A 131 -11.26 -19.02 -1.05
N ASN A 132 -12.19 -18.96 -0.10
CA ASN A 132 -12.00 -19.33 1.32
C ASN A 132 -10.93 -18.52 2.06
N CYS A 133 -10.49 -17.40 1.51
CA CYS A 133 -9.61 -16.47 2.21
C CYS A 133 -10.41 -15.39 2.94
N TYR A 134 -9.82 -14.83 4.01
CA TYR A 134 -10.42 -13.74 4.76
C TYR A 134 -9.40 -12.63 4.98
N LEU A 135 -9.78 -11.39 4.68
CA LEU A 135 -8.93 -10.21 4.86
C LEU A 135 -9.66 -9.09 5.59
N GLU A 136 -9.03 -8.61 6.65
CA GLU A 136 -9.30 -7.29 7.23
C GLU A 136 -8.23 -6.32 6.74
N TYR A 137 -8.59 -5.39 5.87
CA TYR A 137 -7.70 -4.32 5.42
C TYR A 137 -8.15 -3.01 6.07
N ILE A 138 -7.51 -2.65 7.18
CA ILE A 138 -7.90 -1.54 8.07
C ILE A 138 -6.70 -0.62 8.29
N PRO A 139 -6.28 0.15 7.26
CA PRO A 139 -5.23 1.15 7.46
C PRO A 139 -5.72 2.27 8.39
N ASP A 140 -4.80 2.89 9.13
CA ASP A 140 -5.08 4.07 9.94
C ASP A 140 -5.54 5.25 9.09
N GLN A 141 -6.06 6.27 9.76
CA GLN A 141 -6.61 7.46 9.12
C GLN A 141 -5.56 8.21 8.26
N ILE A 142 -6.07 8.85 7.20
CA ILE A 142 -5.31 9.78 6.38
C ILE A 142 -5.53 11.20 6.92
N ILE A 143 -4.43 11.93 7.14
CA ILE A 143 -4.44 13.30 7.65
C ILE A 143 -3.92 14.24 6.56
N PRO A 144 -4.80 14.83 5.73
CA PRO A 144 -4.37 15.78 4.70
C PRO A 144 -4.08 17.15 5.33
N TYR A 145 -2.91 17.70 5.01
CA TYR A 145 -2.55 19.06 5.38
C TYR A 145 -3.09 20.07 4.36
N GLN A 146 -3.15 21.32 4.74
CA GLN A 146 -3.58 22.40 3.84
C GLN A 146 -2.80 22.37 2.52
N ASN A 147 -3.49 22.51 1.39
CA ASN A 147 -2.94 22.45 0.03
C ASN A 147 -2.30 21.09 -0.34
N SER A 148 -2.61 20.00 0.36
CA SER A 148 -2.23 18.67 -0.09
C SER A 148 -2.98 18.29 -1.36
N ARG A 149 -2.32 17.52 -2.24
CA ARG A 149 -2.90 16.99 -3.49
C ARG A 149 -2.62 15.49 -3.53
N TYR A 150 -3.63 14.70 -3.21
CA TYR A 150 -3.49 13.26 -3.07
C TYR A 150 -4.62 12.52 -3.75
N TYR A 151 -4.26 11.51 -4.51
CA TYR A 151 -5.19 10.57 -5.12
C TYR A 151 -4.94 9.19 -4.57
N GLN A 152 -5.99 8.52 -4.11
CA GLN A 152 -5.94 7.14 -3.67
C GLN A 152 -7.01 6.32 -4.38
N LYS A 153 -6.63 5.10 -4.80
CA LYS A 153 -7.54 4.12 -5.38
C LYS A 153 -7.30 2.76 -4.74
N VAL A 154 -8.38 2.07 -4.41
CA VAL A 154 -8.34 0.67 -3.95
C VAL A 154 -9.14 -0.17 -4.93
N ASN A 155 -8.50 -1.12 -5.57
CA ASN A 155 -9.10 -2.10 -6.46
C ASN A 155 -9.25 -3.42 -5.68
N LEU A 156 -10.47 -3.93 -5.61
CA LEU A 156 -10.75 -5.21 -4.95
C LEU A 156 -11.15 -6.24 -6.01
N ASN A 157 -10.47 -7.38 -5.99
CA ASN A 157 -10.80 -8.57 -6.77
C ASN A 157 -11.06 -9.71 -5.80
N ILE A 158 -12.32 -10.05 -5.61
CA ILE A 158 -12.76 -11.09 -4.67
C ILE A 158 -13.34 -12.22 -5.49
N HIS A 159 -12.77 -13.41 -5.29
CA HIS A 159 -13.29 -14.63 -5.87
C HIS A 159 -14.32 -15.20 -4.90
N ASP A 160 -15.55 -15.33 -5.34
CA ASP A 160 -16.66 -15.87 -4.58
C ASP A 160 -17.07 -17.23 -5.19
N LYS A 161 -17.21 -18.25 -4.35
CA LYS A 161 -17.79 -19.55 -4.69
C LYS A 161 -19.01 -19.83 -3.85
#